data_6e5101cb56d352cc97da57cabd10e3f4
#
_entry.id   6e5101cb56d352cc97da57cabd10e3f4
#
_cell.length_a   1.000
_cell.length_b   1.000
_cell.length_c   1.000
_cell.angle_alpha   90.00
_cell.angle_beta   90.00
_cell.angle_gamma   90.00
#
_symmetry.space_group_name_H-M   'P 1'
#
loop_
_entity.id
_entity.type
_entity.pdbx_description
1 polymer ?
#
loop_
_entity_poly.entity_id
_entity_poly.type
_entity_poly.pdbx_seq_one_letter_code
_entity_poly.pdbx_strand_id
1 'polypeptide(L)'
;MANKHMAEILCIIDGMTDPAFCSADLQNLASMQLIGYQDNTLGGEPETLNCVLHLLGVTHVPKHLRGYIEALGNGISVCSGDLILRGSWYHLDETGRFSAPCDAPEELRNPTFRYYYLGQYKSLLVFPHMADRISLISTCLPSSCVSRKAADLVPVGSDILKRVFLQCLSQERFMALWGQSVAADLMPFPKRAAVVCGKGTVKGIGKALGMDLIPVKGATGDTDTDLTAKVDSALQAAQKYPFVLLHINGADEAAHRKKPMEKREFLKRVDAQVLAKLLTTSHRITVTSDHGTDPNTGQHLGSKQPVFALH
;
A
#
# COMPACT_ATOMS: atom_id res chain seq x y z
N MET A 1 -23.85 19.87 28.92
CA MET A 1 -22.51 19.50 28.49
C MET A 1 -22.68 18.76 27.17
N ALA A 2 -22.17 19.30 26.06
CA ALA A 2 -22.25 18.62 24.77
C ALA A 2 -21.49 17.29 24.90
N ASN A 3 -22.15 16.18 24.55
CA ASN A 3 -21.50 14.87 24.48
C ASN A 3 -20.31 14.98 23.52
N LYS A 4 -19.10 15.01 24.05
CA LYS A 4 -17.88 15.16 23.25
C LYS A 4 -17.80 13.91 22.36
N HIS A 5 -17.97 14.06 21.06
CA HIS A 5 -17.91 12.97 20.11
C HIS A 5 -16.55 12.28 20.22
N MET A 6 -16.51 11.02 20.68
CA MET A 6 -15.33 10.23 20.84
C MET A 6 -15.20 9.30 19.64
N ALA A 7 -14.27 9.63 18.75
CA ALA A 7 -13.95 8.81 17.60
C ALA A 7 -12.90 7.75 17.93
N GLU A 8 -12.79 6.78 17.04
CA GLU A 8 -11.74 5.78 16.99
C GLU A 8 -10.76 6.14 15.87
N ILE A 9 -9.47 6.28 16.18
CA ILE A 9 -8.42 6.55 15.20
C ILE A 9 -7.49 5.34 15.14
N LEU A 10 -7.45 4.67 13.98
CA LEU A 10 -6.47 3.65 13.69
C LEU A 10 -5.29 4.30 12.93
N CYS A 11 -4.16 4.42 13.61
CA CYS A 11 -2.91 4.91 13.02
C CYS A 11 -2.06 3.72 12.58
N ILE A 12 -1.89 3.54 11.29
CA ILE A 12 -1.03 2.51 10.71
C ILE A 12 0.28 3.17 10.27
N ILE A 13 1.40 2.72 10.81
CA ILE A 13 2.76 3.10 10.40
C ILE A 13 3.30 1.94 9.56
N ASP A 14 3.20 2.08 8.23
CA ASP A 14 3.57 1.08 7.23
C ASP A 14 5.05 0.70 7.34
N GLY A 15 5.33 -0.59 7.46
CA GLY A 15 6.69 -1.09 7.58
C GLY A 15 7.41 -0.68 8.86
N MET A 16 6.70 -0.32 9.94
CA MET A 16 7.29 0.21 11.18
C MET A 16 8.35 -0.72 11.76
N THR A 17 8.03 -2.01 11.88
CA THR A 17 8.89 -2.96 12.57
C THR A 17 9.98 -3.55 11.63
N ASP A 18 11.06 -3.98 12.24
CA ASP A 18 12.15 -4.74 11.63
C ASP A 18 12.90 -5.51 12.75
N PRO A 19 13.93 -6.33 12.44
CA PRO A 19 14.65 -7.09 13.45
C PRO A 19 15.35 -6.25 14.55
N ALA A 20 15.61 -4.96 14.26
CA ALA A 20 16.22 -4.02 15.20
C ALA A 20 15.21 -3.06 15.85
N PHE A 21 13.92 -3.21 15.55
CA PHE A 21 12.88 -2.32 16.07
C PHE A 21 12.76 -2.46 17.59
N CYS A 22 12.84 -1.32 18.29
CA CYS A 22 12.57 -1.23 19.70
C CYS A 22 11.63 -0.05 19.97
N SER A 23 10.44 -0.33 20.52
CA SER A 23 9.46 0.73 20.84
C SER A 23 9.98 1.72 21.88
N ALA A 24 10.92 1.32 22.74
CA ALA A 24 11.54 2.21 23.74
C ALA A 24 12.38 3.34 23.11
N ASP A 25 12.80 3.20 21.85
CA ASP A 25 13.49 4.26 21.10
C ASP A 25 12.54 5.40 20.65
N LEU A 26 11.21 5.18 20.78
CA LEU A 26 10.14 6.09 20.38
C LEU A 26 9.36 6.49 21.64
N GLN A 27 9.68 7.64 22.21
CA GLN A 27 9.22 8.05 23.55
C GLN A 27 7.69 8.11 23.67
N ASN A 28 7.00 8.64 22.67
CA ASN A 28 5.55 8.75 22.70
C ASN A 28 4.89 7.38 22.47
N LEU A 29 5.42 6.55 21.58
CA LEU A 29 4.94 5.18 21.40
C LEU A 29 5.14 4.34 22.67
N ALA A 30 6.29 4.48 23.33
CA ALA A 30 6.62 3.78 24.57
C ALA A 30 5.70 4.17 25.74
N SER A 31 5.09 5.35 25.70
CA SER A 31 4.12 5.80 26.71
C SER A 31 2.73 5.23 26.53
N MET A 32 2.43 4.64 25.35
CA MET A 32 1.16 3.96 25.07
C MET A 32 1.17 2.55 25.67
N GLN A 33 -0.02 2.02 25.95
CA GLN A 33 -0.16 0.65 26.42
C GLN A 33 0.01 -0.32 25.26
N LEU A 34 1.01 -1.20 25.33
CA LEU A 34 1.10 -2.37 24.44
C LEU A 34 0.02 -3.37 24.85
N ILE A 35 -0.98 -3.56 23.99
CA ILE A 35 -2.13 -4.44 24.26
C ILE A 35 -1.96 -5.85 23.67
N GLY A 36 -0.96 -6.05 22.80
CA GLY A 36 -0.65 -7.36 22.24
C GLY A 36 0.06 -7.32 20.91
N TYR A 37 0.06 -8.45 20.24
CA TYR A 37 0.63 -8.63 18.90
C TYR A 37 -0.41 -9.30 18.00
N GLN A 38 -0.57 -8.79 16.78
CA GLN A 38 -1.55 -9.26 15.81
C GLN A 38 -0.86 -9.74 14.53
N ASP A 39 -1.31 -10.89 14.01
CA ASP A 39 -0.95 -11.34 12.67
C ASP A 39 -1.92 -10.72 11.65
N ASN A 40 -1.41 -9.77 10.87
CA ASN A 40 -2.20 -9.08 9.85
C ASN A 40 -2.17 -9.80 8.50
N THR A 41 -1.33 -10.83 8.34
CA THR A 41 -1.21 -11.58 7.09
C THR A 41 -2.29 -12.66 6.96
N LEU A 42 -2.81 -13.15 8.08
CA LEU A 42 -3.71 -14.31 8.17
C LEU A 42 -3.18 -15.52 7.38
N GLY A 43 -1.85 -15.72 7.43
CA GLY A 43 -1.18 -16.80 6.73
C GLY A 43 -0.88 -16.53 5.24
N GLY A 44 -1.14 -15.32 4.75
CA GLY A 44 -0.78 -14.87 3.40
C GLY A 44 0.53 -14.08 3.36
N GLU A 45 0.81 -13.51 2.20
CA GLU A 45 1.97 -12.64 2.01
C GLU A 45 1.80 -11.31 2.78
N PRO A 46 2.88 -10.79 3.39
CA PRO A 46 2.86 -9.53 4.15
C PRO A 46 2.80 -8.31 3.22
N GLU A 47 1.70 -8.12 2.52
CA GLU A 47 1.47 -6.98 1.64
C GLU A 47 0.50 -5.97 2.25
N THR A 48 0.80 -4.67 2.09
CA THR A 48 -0.05 -3.55 2.56
C THR A 48 -1.53 -3.76 2.20
N LEU A 49 -1.83 -4.21 0.96
CA LEU A 49 -3.22 -4.43 0.54
C LEU A 49 -3.97 -5.38 1.49
N ASN A 50 -3.42 -6.58 1.69
CA ASN A 50 -4.07 -7.62 2.49
C ASN A 50 -4.07 -7.24 3.97
N CYS A 51 -2.91 -6.80 4.48
CA CYS A 51 -2.75 -6.46 5.89
C CYS A 51 -3.66 -5.31 6.33
N VAL A 52 -3.78 -4.25 5.52
CA VAL A 52 -4.68 -3.12 5.83
C VAL A 52 -6.15 -3.55 5.74
N LEU A 53 -6.54 -4.37 4.76
CA LEU A 53 -7.91 -4.91 4.70
C LEU A 53 -8.23 -5.75 5.94
N HIS A 54 -7.30 -6.60 6.39
CA HIS A 54 -7.48 -7.42 7.62
C HIS A 54 -7.59 -6.53 8.87
N LEU A 55 -6.76 -5.49 8.99
CA LEU A 55 -6.84 -4.51 10.08
C LEU A 55 -8.18 -3.77 10.10
N LEU A 56 -8.82 -3.60 8.93
CA LEU A 56 -10.15 -3.01 8.78
C LEU A 56 -11.29 -4.04 8.92
N GLY A 57 -10.98 -5.29 9.29
CA GLY A 57 -11.95 -6.34 9.57
C GLY A 57 -12.42 -7.12 8.33
N VAL A 58 -11.79 -6.96 7.18
CA VAL A 58 -12.07 -7.77 5.98
C VAL A 58 -11.34 -9.10 6.09
N THR A 59 -12.04 -10.14 6.51
CA THR A 59 -11.46 -11.48 6.73
C THR A 59 -11.35 -12.32 5.45
N HIS A 60 -12.14 -12.00 4.45
CA HIS A 60 -12.14 -12.69 3.16
C HIS A 60 -11.80 -11.69 2.05
N VAL A 61 -10.50 -11.56 1.78
CA VAL A 61 -10.03 -10.71 0.69
C VAL A 61 -10.23 -11.45 -0.64
N PRO A 62 -10.97 -10.89 -1.61
CA PRO A 62 -11.11 -11.50 -2.92
C PRO A 62 -9.76 -11.73 -3.58
N LYS A 63 -9.61 -12.86 -4.26
CA LYS A 63 -8.46 -13.07 -5.14
C LYS A 63 -8.44 -12.00 -6.24
N HIS A 64 -7.26 -11.67 -6.71
CA HIS A 64 -7.14 -10.77 -7.86
C HIS A 64 -7.72 -9.37 -7.64
N LEU A 65 -7.35 -8.71 -6.54
CA LEU A 65 -7.88 -7.41 -6.14
C LEU A 65 -6.89 -6.23 -6.39
N ARG A 66 -5.58 -6.51 -6.49
CA ARG A 66 -4.52 -5.49 -6.45
C ARG A 66 -4.69 -4.39 -7.49
N GLY A 67 -4.81 -4.73 -8.77
CA GLY A 67 -4.93 -3.73 -9.85
C GLY A 67 -6.21 -2.91 -9.73
N TYR A 68 -7.32 -3.51 -9.29
CA TYR A 68 -8.58 -2.80 -9.08
C TYR A 68 -8.48 -1.75 -7.97
N ILE A 69 -7.90 -2.13 -6.83
CA ILE A 69 -7.68 -1.19 -5.73
C ILE A 69 -6.78 -0.03 -6.15
N GLU A 70 -5.74 -0.29 -6.93
CA GLU A 70 -4.88 0.79 -7.42
C GLU A 70 -5.59 1.68 -8.45
N ALA A 71 -6.45 1.13 -9.29
CA ALA A 71 -7.31 1.92 -10.18
C ALA A 71 -8.20 2.87 -9.38
N LEU A 72 -8.91 2.35 -8.39
CA LEU A 72 -9.76 3.17 -7.51
C LEU A 72 -8.96 4.27 -6.81
N GLY A 73 -7.81 3.93 -6.24
CA GLY A 73 -6.95 4.87 -5.51
C GLY A 73 -6.43 6.03 -6.36
N ASN A 74 -6.22 5.78 -7.65
CA ASN A 74 -5.75 6.77 -8.61
C ASN A 74 -6.88 7.43 -9.42
N GLY A 75 -8.15 7.15 -9.11
CA GLY A 75 -9.30 7.74 -9.80
C GLY A 75 -9.48 7.24 -11.24
N ILE A 76 -8.94 6.07 -11.56
CA ILE A 76 -9.05 5.45 -12.87
C ILE A 76 -10.37 4.70 -12.95
N SER A 77 -11.20 5.07 -13.93
CA SER A 77 -12.48 4.40 -14.18
C SER A 77 -12.27 3.08 -14.89
N VAL A 78 -12.84 2.02 -14.35
CA VAL A 78 -12.83 0.66 -14.90
C VAL A 78 -14.24 0.09 -14.94
N CYS A 79 -14.52 -0.76 -15.93
CA CYS A 79 -15.79 -1.44 -16.08
C CYS A 79 -15.71 -2.88 -15.53
N SER A 80 -16.85 -3.49 -15.24
CA SER A 80 -16.91 -4.89 -14.74
C SER A 80 -16.31 -5.92 -15.71
N GLY A 81 -16.29 -5.61 -17.01
CA GLY A 81 -15.67 -6.45 -18.03
C GLY A 81 -14.17 -6.24 -18.23
N ASP A 82 -13.54 -5.31 -17.53
CA ASP A 82 -12.12 -4.98 -17.72
C ASP A 82 -11.21 -5.90 -16.89
N LEU A 83 -10.11 -6.35 -17.51
CA LEU A 83 -8.98 -6.96 -16.81
C LEU A 83 -7.95 -5.87 -16.51
N ILE A 84 -7.48 -5.81 -15.28
CA ILE A 84 -6.56 -4.78 -14.82
C ILE A 84 -5.26 -5.45 -14.37
N LEU A 85 -4.11 -4.94 -14.81
CA LEU A 85 -2.79 -5.38 -14.35
C LEU A 85 -1.95 -4.21 -13.91
N ARG A 86 -1.12 -4.46 -12.90
CA ARG A 86 -0.01 -3.59 -12.54
C ARG A 86 1.14 -3.80 -13.52
N GLY A 87 1.71 -2.73 -14.03
CA GLY A 87 3.00 -2.71 -14.71
C GLY A 87 4.07 -2.11 -13.79
N SER A 88 5.16 -2.83 -13.61
CA SER A 88 6.33 -2.33 -12.88
C SER A 88 7.56 -2.41 -13.76
N TRP A 89 8.28 -1.29 -13.92
CA TRP A 89 9.40 -1.18 -14.83
C TRP A 89 10.72 -1.39 -14.10
N TYR A 90 11.60 -2.18 -14.70
CA TYR A 90 12.91 -2.54 -14.14
C TYR A 90 14.00 -2.48 -15.20
N HIS A 91 15.21 -2.10 -14.79
CA HIS A 91 16.41 -2.30 -15.58
C HIS A 91 16.77 -3.78 -15.68
N LEU A 92 17.41 -4.15 -16.78
CA LEU A 92 18.04 -5.45 -16.98
C LEU A 92 19.55 -5.31 -16.89
N ASP A 93 20.20 -6.32 -16.30
CA ASP A 93 21.64 -6.50 -16.38
C ASP A 93 22.04 -7.19 -17.70
N GLU A 94 23.34 -7.31 -17.96
CA GLU A 94 23.91 -7.94 -19.16
C GLU A 94 23.47 -9.42 -19.34
N THR A 95 23.02 -10.07 -18.27
CA THR A 95 22.55 -11.48 -18.29
C THR A 95 21.04 -11.59 -18.49
N GLY A 96 20.32 -10.46 -18.66
CA GLY A 96 18.85 -10.38 -18.79
C GLY A 96 18.11 -10.60 -17.47
N ARG A 97 18.77 -10.41 -16.31
CA ARG A 97 18.13 -10.44 -15.00
C ARG A 97 17.70 -9.04 -14.63
N PHE A 98 16.56 -8.92 -13.98
CA PHE A 98 16.15 -7.60 -13.54
C PHE A 98 16.88 -7.17 -12.26
N SER A 99 17.21 -5.89 -12.23
CA SER A 99 17.98 -5.25 -11.17
C SER A 99 17.15 -4.22 -10.42
N ALA A 100 17.43 -2.93 -10.59
CA ALA A 100 16.73 -1.85 -9.94
C ALA A 100 15.44 -1.45 -10.70
N PRO A 101 14.42 -0.91 -10.02
CA PRO A 101 13.32 -0.21 -10.69
C PRO A 101 13.84 0.94 -11.57
N CYS A 102 13.19 1.15 -12.72
CA CYS A 102 13.44 2.29 -13.60
C CYS A 102 12.15 3.04 -13.90
N ASP A 103 12.25 4.29 -14.30
CA ASP A 103 11.07 5.11 -14.56
C ASP A 103 10.22 4.50 -15.69
N ALA A 104 8.93 4.40 -15.40
CA ALA A 104 7.92 4.04 -16.38
C ALA A 104 7.75 5.18 -17.40
N PRO A 105 7.47 4.88 -18.67
CA PRO A 105 7.11 5.92 -19.63
C PRO A 105 5.81 6.61 -19.18
N GLU A 106 5.73 7.93 -19.34
CA GLU A 106 4.51 8.67 -19.04
C GLU A 106 3.36 8.29 -19.97
N GLU A 107 3.68 7.90 -21.19
CA GLU A 107 2.73 7.47 -22.21
C GLU A 107 3.19 6.16 -22.88
N LEU A 108 2.25 5.21 -23.03
CA LEU A 108 2.44 4.00 -23.81
C LEU A 108 1.17 3.74 -24.62
N ARG A 109 1.25 3.96 -25.93
CA ARG A 109 0.10 3.78 -26.85
C ARG A 109 0.02 2.32 -27.32
N ASN A 110 -1.12 1.70 -27.09
CA ASN A 110 -1.41 0.36 -27.57
C ASN A 110 -2.92 0.20 -27.80
N PRO A 111 -3.38 -0.37 -28.92
CA PRO A 111 -4.80 -0.52 -29.19
C PRO A 111 -5.50 -1.56 -28.31
N THR A 112 -4.76 -2.44 -27.64
CA THR A 112 -5.33 -3.54 -26.85
C THR A 112 -5.57 -3.19 -25.38
N PHE A 113 -4.98 -2.10 -24.87
CA PHE A 113 -5.16 -1.67 -23.47
C PHE A 113 -5.07 -0.17 -23.32
N ARG A 114 -5.63 0.35 -22.24
CA ARG A 114 -5.42 1.71 -21.75
C ARG A 114 -4.27 1.70 -20.75
N TYR A 115 -3.29 2.58 -20.96
CA TYR A 115 -2.13 2.74 -20.09
C TYR A 115 -2.30 3.95 -19.19
N TYR A 116 -1.93 3.79 -17.92
CA TYR A 116 -1.94 4.85 -16.92
C TYR A 116 -0.61 4.87 -16.17
N TYR A 117 0.12 5.98 -16.28
CA TYR A 117 1.32 6.23 -15.48
C TYR A 117 0.93 6.56 -14.04
N LEU A 118 1.53 5.88 -13.07
CA LEU A 118 1.25 6.05 -11.64
C LEU A 118 2.40 6.70 -10.87
N GLY A 119 3.42 7.16 -11.56
CA GLY A 119 4.64 7.74 -11.00
C GLY A 119 5.79 6.74 -10.87
N GLN A 120 7.01 7.23 -11.02
CA GLN A 120 8.24 6.44 -10.93
C GLN A 120 8.19 5.19 -11.84
N TYR A 121 8.48 4.01 -11.32
CA TYR A 121 8.44 2.73 -12.05
C TYR A 121 7.04 2.13 -12.21
N LYS A 122 6.00 2.84 -11.82
CA LYS A 122 4.66 2.29 -11.61
C LYS A 122 3.71 2.67 -12.75
N SER A 123 2.98 1.69 -13.26
CA SER A 123 1.91 1.88 -14.24
C SER A 123 0.75 0.93 -14.01
N LEU A 124 -0.39 1.22 -14.60
CA LEU A 124 -1.58 0.36 -14.63
C LEU A 124 -2.03 0.17 -16.07
N LEU A 125 -2.38 -1.05 -16.40
CA LEU A 125 -2.90 -1.43 -17.71
C LEU A 125 -4.32 -1.94 -17.56
N VAL A 126 -5.25 -1.41 -18.36
CA VAL A 126 -6.65 -1.83 -18.35
C VAL A 126 -6.98 -2.40 -19.73
N PHE A 127 -7.32 -3.68 -19.76
CA PHE A 127 -7.67 -4.44 -20.96
C PHE A 127 -9.19 -4.59 -21.04
N PRO A 128 -9.87 -3.88 -21.97
CA PRO A 128 -11.31 -3.95 -22.11
C PRO A 128 -11.79 -5.35 -22.47
N HIS A 129 -12.90 -5.77 -21.91
CA HIS A 129 -13.59 -7.03 -22.24
C HIS A 129 -12.75 -8.31 -22.04
N MET A 130 -11.82 -8.31 -21.08
CA MET A 130 -10.96 -9.47 -20.78
C MET A 130 -11.13 -10.02 -19.35
N ALA A 131 -12.12 -9.57 -18.59
CA ALA A 131 -12.33 -10.00 -17.20
C ALA A 131 -12.59 -11.52 -17.08
N ASP A 132 -13.26 -12.12 -18.04
CA ASP A 132 -13.57 -13.55 -18.10
C ASP A 132 -12.32 -14.44 -18.14
N ARG A 133 -11.18 -13.88 -18.53
CA ARG A 133 -9.90 -14.60 -18.63
C ARG A 133 -9.07 -14.63 -17.37
N ILE A 134 -9.50 -13.93 -16.30
CA ILE A 134 -8.68 -13.75 -15.10
C ILE A 134 -8.25 -15.07 -14.46
N SER A 135 -9.10 -16.08 -14.46
CA SER A 135 -8.80 -17.40 -13.87
C SER A 135 -7.74 -18.20 -14.64
N LEU A 136 -7.51 -17.86 -15.91
CA LEU A 136 -6.51 -18.49 -16.77
C LEU A 136 -5.13 -17.83 -16.65
N ILE A 137 -5.08 -16.59 -16.13
CA ILE A 137 -3.88 -15.78 -16.12
C ILE A 137 -3.09 -16.03 -14.84
N SER A 138 -1.80 -16.32 -15.02
CA SER A 138 -0.82 -16.37 -13.93
C SER A 138 0.30 -15.39 -14.19
N THR A 139 0.62 -14.58 -13.17
CA THR A 139 1.73 -13.63 -13.18
C THR A 139 2.56 -13.79 -11.92
N CYS A 140 3.83 -13.38 -11.95
CA CYS A 140 4.71 -13.40 -10.80
C CYS A 140 4.71 -12.03 -10.11
N LEU A 141 4.67 -12.03 -8.79
CA LEU A 141 4.97 -10.85 -7.99
C LEU A 141 6.46 -10.51 -8.14
N PRO A 142 6.85 -9.31 -8.60
CA PRO A 142 8.27 -8.99 -8.85
C PRO A 142 9.17 -9.19 -7.63
N SER A 143 8.71 -8.84 -6.43
CA SER A 143 9.50 -9.02 -5.19
C SER A 143 9.86 -10.47 -4.88
N SER A 144 9.03 -11.43 -5.27
CA SER A 144 9.31 -12.87 -5.12
C SER A 144 10.19 -13.44 -6.22
N CYS A 145 10.50 -12.65 -7.24
CA CYS A 145 11.22 -13.07 -8.43
C CYS A 145 12.59 -12.39 -8.59
N VAL A 146 13.09 -11.71 -7.56
CA VAL A 146 14.41 -11.07 -7.57
C VAL A 146 15.48 -12.08 -7.98
N SER A 147 16.40 -11.68 -8.86
CA SER A 147 17.44 -12.50 -9.47
C SER A 147 17.01 -13.49 -10.58
N ARG A 148 15.72 -13.57 -10.93
CA ARG A 148 15.27 -14.31 -12.11
C ARG A 148 15.54 -13.51 -13.39
N LYS A 149 15.57 -14.20 -14.53
CA LYS A 149 15.58 -13.55 -15.84
C LYS A 149 14.22 -12.94 -16.14
N ALA A 150 14.20 -11.81 -16.85
CA ALA A 150 12.93 -11.21 -17.29
C ALA A 150 12.05 -12.21 -18.07
N ALA A 151 12.67 -13.08 -18.87
CA ALA A 151 11.97 -14.12 -19.62
C ALA A 151 11.13 -15.08 -18.74
N ASP A 152 11.51 -15.27 -17.47
CA ASP A 152 10.79 -16.13 -16.53
C ASP A 152 9.52 -15.46 -15.98
N LEU A 153 9.34 -14.16 -16.23
CA LEU A 153 8.19 -13.35 -15.77
C LEU A 153 7.13 -13.15 -16.86
N VAL A 154 7.26 -13.83 -17.99
CA VAL A 154 6.24 -13.77 -19.05
C VAL A 154 4.90 -14.26 -18.50
N PRO A 155 3.81 -13.48 -18.62
CA PRO A 155 2.49 -13.92 -18.18
C PRO A 155 2.05 -15.21 -18.88
N VAL A 156 1.50 -16.14 -18.10
CA VAL A 156 0.95 -17.40 -18.61
C VAL A 156 -0.57 -17.27 -18.74
N GLY A 157 -1.16 -18.00 -19.71
CA GLY A 157 -2.60 -18.09 -19.91
C GLY A 157 -3.21 -17.02 -20.82
N SER A 158 -2.39 -16.14 -21.41
CA SER A 158 -2.87 -15.13 -22.34
C SER A 158 -1.81 -14.71 -23.36
N ASP A 159 -2.07 -15.02 -24.65
CA ASP A 159 -1.20 -14.59 -25.75
C ASP A 159 -1.17 -13.06 -25.92
N ILE A 160 -2.23 -12.37 -25.52
CA ILE A 160 -2.27 -10.90 -25.54
C ILE A 160 -1.28 -10.36 -24.54
N LEU A 161 -1.31 -10.83 -23.29
CA LEU A 161 -0.39 -10.37 -22.24
C LEU A 161 1.05 -10.75 -22.57
N LYS A 162 1.28 -11.93 -23.13
CA LYS A 162 2.60 -12.34 -23.61
C LYS A 162 3.14 -11.39 -24.68
N ARG A 163 2.32 -11.01 -25.67
CA ARG A 163 2.72 -10.02 -26.69
C ARG A 163 3.01 -8.66 -26.09
N VAL A 164 2.17 -8.17 -25.18
CA VAL A 164 2.40 -6.88 -24.48
C VAL A 164 3.70 -6.92 -23.69
N PHE A 165 3.96 -7.99 -22.96
CA PHE A 165 5.21 -8.19 -22.25
C PHE A 165 6.42 -8.13 -23.20
N LEU A 166 6.38 -8.87 -24.30
CA LEU A 166 7.48 -8.90 -25.28
C LEU A 166 7.69 -7.54 -25.98
N GLN A 167 6.64 -6.78 -26.21
CA GLN A 167 6.74 -5.42 -26.76
C GLN A 167 7.41 -4.42 -25.79
N CYS A 168 7.30 -4.67 -24.49
CA CYS A 168 7.91 -3.86 -23.44
C CYS A 168 9.25 -4.40 -22.95
N LEU A 169 9.75 -5.49 -23.55
CA LEU A 169 11.06 -6.07 -23.26
C LEU A 169 12.10 -5.54 -24.25
N SER A 170 13.16 -4.95 -23.74
CA SER A 170 14.35 -4.54 -24.47
C SER A 170 15.61 -5.16 -23.86
N GLN A 171 16.79 -4.81 -24.35
CA GLN A 171 18.06 -5.24 -23.75
C GLN A 171 18.34 -4.55 -22.40
N GLU A 172 17.74 -3.37 -22.17
CA GLU A 172 18.05 -2.52 -21.00
C GLU A 172 16.96 -2.56 -19.93
N ARG A 173 15.71 -2.79 -20.33
CA ARG A 173 14.55 -2.72 -19.43
C ARG A 173 13.36 -3.55 -19.89
N PHE A 174 12.47 -3.84 -18.95
CA PHE A 174 11.20 -4.51 -19.21
C PHE A 174 10.11 -4.05 -18.26
N MET A 175 8.87 -4.33 -18.61
CA MET A 175 7.72 -4.14 -17.74
C MET A 175 7.24 -5.48 -17.19
N ALA A 176 7.37 -5.69 -15.89
CA ALA A 176 6.75 -6.82 -15.21
C ALA A 176 5.25 -6.59 -15.10
N LEU A 177 4.45 -7.51 -15.63
CA LEU A 177 2.98 -7.52 -15.50
C LEU A 177 2.58 -8.42 -14.33
N TRP A 178 1.82 -7.88 -13.37
CA TRP A 178 1.41 -8.60 -12.17
C TRP A 178 0.15 -8.02 -11.54
N GLY A 179 -0.34 -8.64 -10.45
CA GLY A 179 -1.47 -8.13 -9.69
C GLY A 179 -2.76 -8.04 -10.51
N GLN A 180 -2.96 -9.04 -11.39
CA GLN A 180 -4.16 -9.12 -12.23
C GLN A 180 -5.42 -9.01 -11.39
N SER A 181 -6.41 -8.27 -11.89
CA SER A 181 -7.62 -7.93 -11.15
C SER A 181 -8.80 -7.73 -12.11
N VAL A 182 -9.97 -7.85 -11.54
CA VAL A 182 -11.24 -7.40 -12.12
C VAL A 182 -11.94 -6.51 -11.09
N ALA A 183 -12.93 -5.76 -11.51
CA ALA A 183 -13.78 -5.02 -10.60
C ALA A 183 -14.42 -5.99 -9.59
N ALA A 184 -14.37 -5.65 -8.31
CA ALA A 184 -14.90 -6.46 -7.22
C ALA A 184 -15.63 -5.59 -6.21
N ASP A 185 -16.75 -6.09 -5.71
CA ASP A 185 -17.48 -5.44 -4.64
C ASP A 185 -16.96 -5.95 -3.29
N LEU A 186 -16.50 -5.03 -2.46
CA LEU A 186 -16.19 -5.28 -1.05
C LEU A 186 -17.37 -4.83 -0.19
N MET A 187 -17.60 -5.54 0.91
CA MET A 187 -18.58 -5.07 1.89
C MET A 187 -18.14 -3.71 2.43
N PRO A 188 -19.02 -2.71 2.44
CA PRO A 188 -18.71 -1.40 3.00
C PRO A 188 -18.25 -1.50 4.45
N PHE A 189 -17.37 -0.61 4.87
CA PHE A 189 -16.97 -0.50 6.26
C PHE A 189 -18.21 -0.22 7.14
N PRO A 190 -18.36 -0.90 8.30
CA PRO A 190 -19.64 -0.91 9.03
C PRO A 190 -20.01 0.41 9.72
N LYS A 191 -19.11 1.38 9.70
CA LYS A 191 -19.31 2.72 10.28
C LYS A 191 -19.01 3.77 9.21
N ARG A 192 -19.60 4.97 9.35
CA ARG A 192 -19.14 6.11 8.58
C ARG A 192 -17.68 6.41 8.94
N ALA A 193 -16.80 6.42 7.97
CA ALA A 193 -15.35 6.46 8.21
C ALA A 193 -14.63 7.39 7.23
N ALA A 194 -13.48 7.89 7.65
CA ALA A 194 -12.59 8.71 6.82
C ALA A 194 -11.19 8.10 6.74
N VAL A 195 -10.49 8.38 5.64
CA VAL A 195 -9.11 7.95 5.39
C VAL A 195 -8.22 9.14 5.14
N VAL A 196 -7.13 9.22 5.89
CA VAL A 196 -6.02 10.16 5.70
C VAL A 196 -4.78 9.35 5.32
N CYS A 197 -4.34 9.46 4.07
CA CYS A 197 -3.18 8.71 3.56
C CYS A 197 -2.51 9.41 2.37
N GLY A 198 -1.27 9.02 2.05
CA GLY A 198 -0.55 9.44 0.84
C GLY A 198 -0.61 8.43 -0.30
N LYS A 199 -0.60 7.12 0.02
CA LYS A 199 -0.42 6.01 -0.93
C LYS A 199 -1.71 5.66 -1.69
N GLY A 200 -1.58 5.45 -3.00
CA GLY A 200 -2.71 5.10 -3.87
C GLY A 200 -3.43 3.81 -3.47
N THR A 201 -2.70 2.79 -3.01
CA THR A 201 -3.29 1.52 -2.54
C THR A 201 -4.26 1.76 -1.37
N VAL A 202 -3.87 2.53 -0.36
CA VAL A 202 -4.74 2.81 0.80
C VAL A 202 -5.92 3.71 0.45
N LYS A 203 -5.72 4.67 -0.47
CA LYS A 203 -6.83 5.44 -1.06
C LYS A 203 -7.85 4.52 -1.73
N GLY A 204 -7.37 3.53 -2.48
CA GLY A 204 -8.20 2.54 -3.15
C GLY A 204 -8.96 1.65 -2.18
N ILE A 205 -8.30 1.19 -1.11
CA ILE A 205 -8.96 0.43 -0.02
C ILE A 205 -10.09 1.27 0.59
N GLY A 206 -9.80 2.52 0.95
CA GLY A 206 -10.81 3.43 1.50
C GLY A 206 -12.03 3.58 0.58
N LYS A 207 -11.80 3.81 -0.71
CA LYS A 207 -12.89 3.90 -1.71
C LYS A 207 -13.67 2.60 -1.85
N ALA A 208 -12.98 1.46 -1.92
CA ALA A 208 -13.62 0.15 -2.04
C ALA A 208 -14.49 -0.20 -0.84
N LEU A 209 -14.14 0.30 0.35
CA LEU A 209 -14.90 0.12 1.59
C LEU A 209 -15.91 1.26 1.85
N GLY A 210 -16.11 2.18 0.91
CA GLY A 210 -17.06 3.29 1.06
C GLY A 210 -16.67 4.35 2.08
N MET A 211 -15.36 4.48 2.38
CA MET A 211 -14.83 5.49 3.28
C MET A 211 -14.59 6.82 2.53
N ASP A 212 -14.76 7.94 3.23
CA ASP A 212 -14.47 9.27 2.69
C ASP A 212 -12.95 9.54 2.69
N LEU A 213 -12.38 9.88 1.53
CA LEU A 213 -10.98 10.27 1.45
C LEU A 213 -10.82 11.74 1.84
N ILE A 214 -9.96 12.01 2.83
CA ILE A 214 -9.61 13.36 3.25
C ILE A 214 -8.36 13.81 2.47
N PRO A 215 -8.48 14.77 1.54
CA PRO A 215 -7.32 15.28 0.82
C PRO A 215 -6.44 16.10 1.76
N VAL A 216 -5.13 15.82 1.78
CA VAL A 216 -4.15 16.53 2.59
C VAL A 216 -3.03 17.04 1.70
N LYS A 217 -2.85 18.36 1.69
CA LYS A 217 -1.73 18.98 0.96
C LYS A 217 -0.41 18.53 1.59
N GLY A 218 0.53 18.10 0.77
CA GLY A 218 1.84 17.60 1.25
C GLY A 218 1.82 16.17 1.80
N ALA A 219 0.67 15.48 1.77
CA ALA A 219 0.62 14.06 2.10
C ALA A 219 1.17 13.23 0.93
N THR A 220 2.45 12.97 0.96
CA THR A 220 3.10 11.99 0.07
C THR A 220 3.03 10.59 0.66
N GLY A 221 3.38 9.58 -0.14
CA GLY A 221 3.55 8.21 0.32
C GLY A 221 4.99 7.90 0.73
N ASP A 222 5.83 8.90 1.00
CA ASP A 222 7.27 8.74 1.26
C ASP A 222 7.72 9.50 2.52
N THR A 223 9.01 9.51 2.82
CA THR A 223 9.61 10.16 4.00
C THR A 223 9.53 11.69 3.98
N ASP A 224 9.28 12.30 2.83
CA ASP A 224 9.08 13.75 2.68
C ASP A 224 7.65 14.22 3.03
N THR A 225 6.76 13.30 3.41
CA THR A 225 5.36 13.59 3.74
C THR A 225 5.24 14.64 4.85
N ASP A 226 4.26 15.54 4.73
CA ASP A 226 3.87 16.45 5.82
C ASP A 226 3.08 15.69 6.91
N LEU A 227 3.82 15.22 7.91
CA LEU A 227 3.28 14.46 9.05
C LEU A 227 2.31 15.30 9.88
N THR A 228 2.61 16.58 10.05
CA THR A 228 1.78 17.53 10.81
C THR A 228 0.43 17.73 10.12
N ALA A 229 0.43 18.02 8.83
CA ALA A 229 -0.81 18.17 8.06
C ALA A 229 -1.65 16.88 8.06
N LYS A 230 -1.02 15.70 8.02
CA LYS A 230 -1.72 14.41 8.09
C LYS A 230 -2.42 14.20 9.43
N VAL A 231 -1.71 14.38 10.56
CA VAL A 231 -2.32 14.17 11.86
C VAL A 231 -3.38 15.22 12.17
N ASP A 232 -3.18 16.49 11.79
CA ASP A 232 -4.16 17.56 11.99
C ASP A 232 -5.45 17.28 11.18
N SER A 233 -5.31 16.80 9.94
CA SER A 233 -6.46 16.40 9.12
C SER A 233 -7.19 15.18 9.70
N ALA A 234 -6.46 14.22 10.28
CA ALA A 234 -7.07 13.06 10.95
C ALA A 234 -7.84 13.49 12.21
N LEU A 235 -7.29 14.38 13.03
CA LEU A 235 -7.96 14.92 14.22
C LEU A 235 -9.18 15.77 13.85
N GLN A 236 -9.11 16.54 12.76
CA GLN A 236 -10.26 17.29 12.26
C GLN A 236 -11.35 16.33 11.72
N ALA A 237 -10.97 15.28 11.02
CA ALA A 237 -11.91 14.26 10.57
C ALA A 237 -12.57 13.55 11.76
N ALA A 238 -11.83 13.25 12.83
CA ALA A 238 -12.35 12.60 14.03
C ALA A 238 -13.44 13.40 14.78
N GLN A 239 -13.60 14.69 14.47
CA GLN A 239 -14.72 15.48 14.98
C GLN A 239 -16.06 15.16 14.27
N LYS A 240 -15.99 14.56 13.07
CA LYS A 240 -17.16 14.32 12.19
C LYS A 240 -17.41 12.84 11.91
N TYR A 241 -16.38 12.01 12.01
CA TYR A 241 -16.41 10.59 11.69
C TYR A 241 -16.17 9.75 12.93
N PRO A 242 -16.99 8.73 13.19
CA PRO A 242 -16.78 7.81 14.32
C PRO A 242 -15.51 6.95 14.17
N PHE A 243 -14.98 6.81 12.95
CA PHE A 243 -13.74 6.09 12.67
C PHE A 243 -12.89 6.86 11.66
N VAL A 244 -11.58 6.93 11.93
CA VAL A 244 -10.59 7.53 11.04
C VAL A 244 -9.39 6.59 10.88
N LEU A 245 -9.07 6.24 9.64
CA LEU A 245 -7.81 5.59 9.29
C LEU A 245 -6.76 6.66 8.98
N LEU A 246 -5.70 6.71 9.78
CA LEU A 246 -4.50 7.50 9.50
C LEU A 246 -3.37 6.56 9.07
N HIS A 247 -2.92 6.67 7.82
CA HIS A 247 -1.89 5.80 7.26
C HIS A 247 -0.61 6.58 6.90
N ILE A 248 0.55 6.10 7.34
CA ILE A 248 1.86 6.74 7.22
C ILE A 248 2.86 5.75 6.61
N ASN A 249 3.34 6.01 5.39
CA ASN A 249 4.13 5.05 4.61
C ASN A 249 5.65 5.16 4.72
N GLY A 250 6.20 6.32 5.04
CA GLY A 250 7.62 6.62 4.75
C GLY A 250 8.64 5.63 5.34
N ALA A 251 8.29 4.88 6.41
CA ALA A 251 9.20 3.88 6.98
C ALA A 251 9.38 2.68 6.05
N ASP A 252 8.30 2.23 5.40
CA ASP A 252 8.33 1.17 4.40
C ASP A 252 9.14 1.59 3.17
N GLU A 253 8.91 2.78 2.64
CA GLU A 253 9.63 3.30 1.47
C GLU A 253 11.14 3.46 1.75
N ALA A 254 11.52 3.94 2.95
CA ALA A 254 12.94 4.01 3.36
C ALA A 254 13.57 2.61 3.45
N ALA A 255 12.84 1.62 3.97
CA ALA A 255 13.29 0.25 4.05
C ALA A 255 13.47 -0.38 2.65
N HIS A 256 12.53 -0.18 1.72
CA HIS A 256 12.66 -0.63 0.33
C HIS A 256 13.87 -0.02 -0.38
N ARG A 257 14.24 1.21 -0.05
CA ARG A 257 15.47 1.85 -0.52
C ARG A 257 16.76 1.33 0.17
N LYS A 258 16.62 0.41 1.14
CA LYS A 258 17.73 -0.13 1.96
C LYS A 258 18.48 0.97 2.72
N LYS A 259 17.73 1.89 3.35
CA LYS A 259 18.26 3.01 4.10
C LYS A 259 17.83 2.97 5.58
N PRO A 260 18.50 2.14 6.41
CA PRO A 260 18.09 1.93 7.80
C PRO A 260 18.12 3.21 8.65
N MET A 261 19.07 4.11 8.39
CA MET A 261 19.13 5.40 9.10
C MET A 261 17.97 6.32 8.73
N GLU A 262 17.59 6.39 7.45
CA GLU A 262 16.45 7.17 6.98
C GLU A 262 15.14 6.66 7.62
N LYS A 263 14.95 5.33 7.67
CA LYS A 263 13.81 4.70 8.35
C LYS A 263 13.74 5.10 9.82
N ARG A 264 14.85 4.97 10.55
CA ARG A 264 14.94 5.33 11.98
C ARG A 264 14.61 6.80 12.22
N GLU A 265 15.19 7.71 11.46
CA GLU A 265 14.93 9.15 11.61
C GLU A 265 13.48 9.50 11.22
N PHE A 266 12.91 8.83 10.23
CA PHE A 266 11.51 9.01 9.89
C PHE A 266 10.59 8.56 11.04
N LEU A 267 10.84 7.39 11.65
CA LEU A 267 10.07 6.90 12.80
C LEU A 267 10.15 7.86 14.00
N LYS A 268 11.31 8.45 14.30
CA LYS A 268 11.44 9.50 15.32
C LYS A 268 10.59 10.73 14.99
N ARG A 269 10.53 11.13 13.73
CA ARG A 269 9.65 12.24 13.29
C ARG A 269 8.18 11.89 13.45
N VAL A 270 7.77 10.66 13.11
CA VAL A 270 6.40 10.17 13.35
C VAL A 270 6.07 10.21 14.82
N ASP A 271 6.97 9.73 15.68
CA ASP A 271 6.79 9.77 17.13
C ASP A 271 6.57 11.20 17.65
N ALA A 272 7.45 12.13 17.27
CA ALA A 272 7.43 13.51 17.76
C ALA A 272 6.28 14.36 17.17
N GLN A 273 5.88 14.14 15.91
CA GLN A 273 4.92 15.02 15.23
C GLN A 273 3.52 14.43 15.17
N VAL A 274 3.39 13.10 15.13
CA VAL A 274 2.09 12.43 15.02
C VAL A 274 1.66 11.87 16.37
N LEU A 275 2.47 10.97 16.97
CA LEU A 275 2.07 10.28 18.19
C LEU A 275 1.95 11.27 19.36
N ALA A 276 2.87 12.24 19.49
CA ALA A 276 2.75 13.29 20.49
C ALA A 276 1.41 14.05 20.43
N LYS A 277 0.91 14.36 19.24
CA LYS A 277 -0.41 15.00 19.06
C LYS A 277 -1.56 14.05 19.38
N LEU A 278 -1.48 12.80 18.94
CA LEU A 278 -2.51 11.80 19.22
C LEU A 278 -2.67 11.55 20.72
N LEU A 279 -1.58 11.57 21.49
CA LEU A 279 -1.59 11.42 22.95
C LEU A 279 -2.33 12.55 23.69
N THR A 280 -2.48 13.73 23.10
CA THR A 280 -3.18 14.87 23.73
C THR A 280 -4.70 14.84 23.51
N THR A 281 -5.23 13.87 22.79
CA THR A 281 -6.64 13.83 22.42
C THR A 281 -7.46 12.96 23.37
N SER A 282 -8.78 13.14 23.34
CA SER A 282 -9.75 12.30 24.08
C SER A 282 -10.34 11.20 23.17
N HIS A 283 -9.80 11.01 21.97
CA HIS A 283 -10.22 9.94 21.06
C HIS A 283 -9.58 8.60 21.48
N ARG A 284 -10.19 7.50 21.06
CA ARG A 284 -9.57 6.18 21.19
C ARG A 284 -8.53 6.04 20.10
N ILE A 285 -7.28 5.80 20.48
CA ILE A 285 -6.17 5.68 19.54
C ILE A 285 -5.66 4.24 19.56
N THR A 286 -5.56 3.65 18.37
CA THR A 286 -4.82 2.39 18.16
C THR A 286 -3.68 2.69 17.19
N VAL A 287 -2.46 2.32 17.56
CA VAL A 287 -1.25 2.44 16.72
C VAL A 287 -0.72 1.04 16.45
N THR A 288 -0.48 0.74 15.20
CA THR A 288 0.12 -0.54 14.78
C THR A 288 0.87 -0.38 13.46
N SER A 289 1.48 -1.46 12.98
CA SER A 289 1.97 -1.59 11.60
C SER A 289 1.11 -2.59 10.86
N ASP A 290 1.03 -2.48 9.55
CA ASP A 290 0.43 -3.50 8.70
C ASP A 290 1.34 -4.72 8.56
N HIS A 291 2.63 -4.50 8.32
CA HIS A 291 3.71 -5.51 8.33
C HIS A 291 5.02 -4.87 8.79
N GLY A 292 6.03 -5.67 9.02
CA GLY A 292 7.41 -5.20 9.15
C GLY A 292 8.08 -5.10 7.78
N THR A 293 9.15 -4.27 7.69
CA THR A 293 10.00 -4.22 6.49
C THR A 293 11.46 -4.08 6.91
N ASP A 294 12.29 -5.04 6.54
CA ASP A 294 13.72 -5.05 6.88
C ASP A 294 14.47 -4.02 6.02
N PRO A 295 15.05 -2.96 6.62
CA PRO A 295 15.76 -1.94 5.87
C PRO A 295 17.12 -2.38 5.31
N ASN A 296 17.62 -3.57 5.65
CA ASN A 296 18.85 -4.12 5.09
C ASN A 296 18.58 -4.89 3.80
N THR A 297 17.45 -5.57 3.72
CA THR A 297 17.07 -6.37 2.56
C THR A 297 16.04 -5.70 1.67
N GLY A 298 15.22 -4.81 2.22
CA GLY A 298 14.06 -4.21 1.57
C GLY A 298 12.86 -5.17 1.47
N GLN A 299 12.87 -6.27 2.22
CA GLN A 299 11.81 -7.28 2.17
C GLN A 299 10.80 -7.08 3.30
N HIS A 300 9.54 -7.35 3.01
CA HIS A 300 8.49 -7.41 4.01
C HIS A 300 8.68 -8.60 4.94
N LEU A 301 8.29 -8.43 6.19
CA LEU A 301 8.36 -9.44 7.24
C LEU A 301 6.94 -9.84 7.66
N GLY A 302 6.66 -11.14 7.60
CA GLY A 302 5.38 -11.73 8.04
C GLY A 302 5.26 -11.91 9.56
N SER A 303 6.07 -11.19 10.36
CA SER A 303 5.99 -11.25 11.82
C SER A 303 4.72 -10.59 12.35
N LYS A 304 4.24 -11.05 13.51
CA LYS A 304 3.14 -10.37 14.23
C LYS A 304 3.54 -8.94 14.56
N GLN A 305 2.60 -8.01 14.36
CA GLN A 305 2.80 -6.59 14.59
C GLN A 305 2.34 -6.18 15.98
N PRO A 306 3.09 -5.31 16.70
CA PRO A 306 2.67 -4.80 17.99
C PRO A 306 1.45 -3.88 17.83
N VAL A 307 0.54 -3.95 18.79
CA VAL A 307 -0.65 -3.10 18.86
C VAL A 307 -0.59 -2.28 20.15
N PHE A 308 -0.53 -0.97 19.98
CA PHE A 308 -0.52 -0.01 21.07
C PHE A 308 -1.87 0.72 21.15
N ALA A 309 -2.36 0.98 22.36
CA ALA A 309 -3.60 1.69 22.58
C ALA A 309 -3.45 2.86 23.56
N LEU A 310 -4.27 3.86 23.35
CA LEU A 310 -4.58 4.96 24.27
C LEU A 310 -6.10 5.03 24.40
N HIS A 311 -6.60 4.94 25.64
CA HIS A 311 -8.03 4.95 25.97
C HIS A 311 -8.46 6.24 26.65
#